data_1287fddb321d1df6b0da7da1fe4e5d2d
#
_entry.id   1287fddb321d1df6b0da7da1fe4e5d2d
#
_cell.length_a   1.000
_cell.length_b   1.000
_cell.length_c   1.000
_cell.angle_alpha   90.00
_cell.angle_beta   90.00
_cell.angle_gamma   90.00
#
_symmetry.space_group_name_H-M   'P 1'
#
loop_
_entity.id
_entity.type
_entity.pdbx_description
1 polymer ?
#
loop_
_entity_poly.entity_id
_entity_poly.type
_entity_poly.pdbx_seq_one_letter_code
_entity_poly.pdbx_strand_id
1 'polypeptide(L)'
;KNQKEFPTVVLLHSIGYSSDWWCNLPQDLLNQGYAVLKIDLRGHGKSVYNSKLSRTSWSSMTNNAFAKYPDDVIKVIEQVKSENTKKVFFHNWAIVGSDIGASTAILVADKISYKPKTLVLLSPVVKTKGLYVPVKLANLDKIDIFSISGTNDNSGHNAQEYLKKFSQATFATYTSESRSTGMLMLKNDNTLARIITSWIKEYLK
;
A
#
# COMPACT_ATOMS: atom_id res chain seq x y z
N LYS A 1 -33.97 2.27 0.25
CA LYS A 1 -32.99 3.31 0.59
C LYS A 1 -31.66 2.83 0.05
N ASN A 2 -31.10 3.49 -1.00
CA ASN A 2 -29.77 3.20 -1.51
C ASN A 2 -28.79 3.47 -0.38
N GLN A 3 -28.17 2.42 0.15
CA GLN A 3 -27.07 2.59 1.11
C GLN A 3 -25.86 3.15 0.35
N LYS A 4 -25.28 4.22 0.88
CA LYS A 4 -24.09 4.84 0.30
C LYS A 4 -22.91 3.88 0.44
N GLU A 5 -22.38 3.42 -0.68
CA GLU A 5 -21.16 2.62 -0.76
C GLU A 5 -19.96 3.56 -0.78
N PHE A 6 -18.91 3.20 -0.06
CA PHE A 6 -17.69 4.00 0.02
C PHE A 6 -16.56 3.31 -0.72
N PRO A 7 -15.99 3.93 -1.77
CA PRO A 7 -14.75 3.43 -2.37
C PRO A 7 -13.68 3.25 -1.30
N THR A 8 -12.84 2.23 -1.44
CA THR A 8 -11.94 1.80 -0.35
C THR A 8 -10.48 2.08 -0.67
N VAL A 9 -9.74 2.59 0.30
CA VAL A 9 -8.29 2.72 0.23
C VAL A 9 -7.64 1.81 1.28
N VAL A 10 -6.80 0.88 0.82
CA VAL A 10 -6.02 -0.02 1.68
C VAL A 10 -4.65 0.58 1.93
N LEU A 11 -4.21 0.64 3.18
CA LEU A 11 -2.93 1.21 3.59
C LEU A 11 -2.01 0.11 4.16
N LEU A 12 -0.82 -0.08 3.53
CA LEU A 12 0.19 -1.10 3.87
C LEU A 12 1.50 -0.42 4.29
N HIS A 13 1.82 -0.45 5.58
CA HIS A 13 2.93 0.29 6.21
C HIS A 13 4.34 -0.21 5.83
N SER A 14 5.37 0.57 6.17
CA SER A 14 6.80 0.23 6.05
C SER A 14 7.22 -0.86 7.05
N ILE A 15 8.31 -1.56 6.75
CA ILE A 15 8.92 -2.50 7.69
C ILE A 15 9.32 -1.77 8.99
N GLY A 16 9.13 -2.42 10.13
CA GLY A 16 9.44 -1.86 11.45
C GLY A 16 8.41 -0.86 12.00
N TYR A 17 7.37 -0.54 11.24
CA TYR A 17 6.27 0.36 11.63
C TYR A 17 4.95 -0.41 11.82
N SER A 18 3.86 0.32 12.04
CA SER A 18 2.51 -0.22 12.15
C SER A 18 1.50 0.65 11.41
N SER A 19 0.27 0.20 11.35
CA SER A 19 -0.85 0.93 10.76
C SER A 19 -1.17 2.27 11.42
N ASP A 20 -0.59 2.57 12.59
CA ASP A 20 -0.79 3.85 13.30
C ASP A 20 0.12 4.98 12.82
N TRP A 21 1.12 4.67 11.97
CA TRP A 21 2.12 5.65 11.52
C TRP A 21 1.74 6.42 10.24
N TRP A 22 0.52 6.29 9.74
CA TRP A 22 0.06 6.96 8.52
C TRP A 22 -0.25 8.46 8.68
N CYS A 23 0.09 9.05 9.83
CA CYS A 23 -0.15 10.46 10.14
C CYS A 23 -1.60 10.89 9.81
N ASN A 24 -1.79 11.98 9.08
CA ASN A 24 -3.09 12.54 8.71
C ASN A 24 -3.72 11.89 7.46
N LEU A 25 -2.98 11.10 6.68
CA LEU A 25 -3.50 10.52 5.43
C LEU A 25 -4.82 9.75 5.59
N PRO A 26 -5.01 8.89 6.63
CA PRO A 26 -6.30 8.21 6.82
C PRO A 26 -7.46 9.19 7.02
N GLN A 27 -7.24 10.27 7.78
CA GLN A 27 -8.28 11.27 8.03
C GLN A 27 -8.61 12.08 6.77
N ASP A 28 -7.60 12.44 5.98
CA ASP A 28 -7.80 13.15 4.72
C ASP A 28 -8.60 12.29 3.73
N LEU A 29 -8.34 10.99 3.64
CA LEU A 29 -9.11 10.05 2.83
C LEU A 29 -10.55 9.92 3.32
N LEU A 30 -10.78 9.80 4.63
CA LEU A 30 -12.13 9.75 5.21
C LEU A 30 -12.92 11.04 4.91
N ASN A 31 -12.28 12.20 5.00
CA ASN A 31 -12.89 13.50 4.69
C ASN A 31 -13.31 13.62 3.22
N GLN A 32 -12.67 12.88 2.31
CA GLN A 32 -13.05 12.79 0.90
C GLN A 32 -14.13 11.72 0.63
N GLY A 33 -14.59 11.03 1.67
CA GLY A 33 -15.66 10.03 1.56
C GLY A 33 -15.19 8.62 1.19
N TYR A 34 -13.92 8.30 1.38
CA TYR A 34 -13.40 6.94 1.21
C TYR A 34 -13.54 6.13 2.50
N ALA A 35 -13.74 4.83 2.38
CA ALA A 35 -13.45 3.90 3.46
C ALA A 35 -11.94 3.64 3.52
N VAL A 36 -11.37 3.53 4.71
CA VAL A 36 -9.93 3.32 4.89
C VAL A 36 -9.69 2.02 5.66
N LEU A 37 -8.96 1.09 5.05
CA LEU A 37 -8.53 -0.15 5.67
C LEU A 37 -7.02 -0.09 5.95
N LYS A 38 -6.64 0.14 7.21
CA LYS A 38 -5.26 0.09 7.68
C LYS A 38 -4.92 -1.32 8.16
N ILE A 39 -3.89 -1.94 7.60
CA ILE A 39 -3.49 -3.32 7.92
C ILE A 39 -2.12 -3.31 8.62
N ASP A 40 -2.05 -3.92 9.82
CA ASP A 40 -0.77 -4.31 10.40
C ASP A 40 -0.28 -5.58 9.69
N LEU A 41 0.84 -5.48 8.97
CA LEU A 41 1.45 -6.64 8.34
C LEU A 41 1.95 -7.62 9.42
N ARG A 42 1.94 -8.91 9.11
CA ARG A 42 2.39 -9.98 10.03
C ARG A 42 3.70 -9.60 10.73
N GLY A 43 3.79 -9.80 12.04
CA GLY A 43 4.95 -9.49 12.88
C GLY A 43 5.06 -8.01 13.28
N HIS A 44 4.06 -7.16 12.92
CA HIS A 44 4.02 -5.74 13.26
C HIS A 44 2.74 -5.38 14.02
N GLY A 45 2.76 -4.24 14.72
CA GLY A 45 1.61 -3.66 15.39
C GLY A 45 0.81 -4.68 16.22
N LYS A 46 -0.46 -4.86 15.89
CA LYS A 46 -1.35 -5.83 16.52
C LYS A 46 -1.28 -7.23 15.90
N SER A 47 -0.61 -7.40 14.74
CA SER A 47 -0.45 -8.68 14.03
C SER A 47 0.80 -9.46 14.48
N VAL A 48 1.11 -9.44 15.78
CA VAL A 48 2.30 -10.07 16.38
C VAL A 48 2.05 -11.44 16.99
N TYR A 49 0.83 -11.97 16.95
CA TYR A 49 0.52 -13.30 17.43
C TYR A 49 0.11 -14.22 16.28
N ASN A 50 0.62 -15.47 16.30
CA ASN A 50 0.18 -16.51 15.39
C ASN A 50 -1.04 -17.28 15.95
N SER A 51 -1.56 -18.25 15.19
CA SER A 51 -2.71 -19.08 15.59
C SER A 51 -2.49 -19.91 16.87
N LYS A 52 -1.24 -20.07 17.29
CA LYS A 52 -0.85 -20.76 18.55
C LYS A 52 -0.61 -19.77 19.69
N LEU A 53 -0.99 -18.49 19.52
CA LEU A 53 -0.74 -17.39 20.46
C LEU A 53 0.74 -17.14 20.76
N SER A 54 1.65 -17.67 19.95
CA SER A 54 3.08 -17.37 20.05
C SER A 54 3.37 -16.03 19.41
N ARG A 55 4.16 -15.19 20.08
CA ARG A 55 4.55 -13.88 19.57
C ARG A 55 5.55 -14.01 18.43
N THR A 56 5.33 -13.29 17.36
CA THR A 56 6.22 -13.20 16.19
C THR A 56 6.61 -11.73 15.99
N SER A 57 7.90 -11.45 15.85
CA SER A 57 8.39 -10.13 15.48
C SER A 57 8.91 -10.16 14.04
N TRP A 58 8.65 -9.10 13.28
CA TRP A 58 9.17 -8.96 11.92
C TRP A 58 10.71 -9.13 11.87
N SER A 59 11.44 -8.69 12.91
CA SER A 59 12.91 -8.77 12.97
C SER A 59 13.44 -10.22 13.03
N SER A 60 12.61 -11.17 13.49
CA SER A 60 12.97 -12.60 13.56
C SER A 60 12.34 -13.44 12.45
N MET A 61 11.58 -12.82 11.52
CA MET A 61 10.92 -13.54 10.44
C MET A 61 11.89 -13.92 9.33
N THR A 62 11.67 -15.10 8.76
CA THR A 62 12.37 -15.58 7.55
C THR A 62 11.77 -14.95 6.29
N ASN A 63 12.51 -15.01 5.16
CA ASN A 63 12.01 -14.56 3.87
C ASN A 63 10.71 -15.30 3.46
N ASN A 64 10.57 -16.60 3.80
CA ASN A 64 9.36 -17.36 3.55
C ASN A 64 8.15 -16.84 4.33
N ALA A 65 8.36 -16.27 5.52
CA ALA A 65 7.29 -15.63 6.28
C ALA A 65 6.86 -14.30 5.66
N PHE A 66 7.81 -13.49 5.18
CA PHE A 66 7.51 -12.26 4.43
C PHE A 66 6.82 -12.55 3.09
N ALA A 67 7.18 -13.63 2.40
CA ALA A 67 6.53 -14.05 1.14
C ALA A 67 5.03 -14.32 1.28
N LYS A 68 4.51 -14.49 2.50
CA LYS A 68 3.07 -14.66 2.79
C LYS A 68 2.31 -13.34 2.93
N TYR A 69 2.97 -12.18 2.95
CA TYR A 69 2.31 -10.89 3.12
C TYR A 69 1.18 -10.64 2.11
N PRO A 70 1.35 -10.90 0.80
CA PRO A 70 0.26 -10.69 -0.15
C PRO A 70 -0.97 -11.56 0.17
N ASP A 71 -0.76 -12.81 0.56
CA ASP A 71 -1.85 -13.72 0.91
C ASP A 71 -2.56 -13.33 2.21
N ASP A 72 -1.80 -12.83 3.20
CA ASP A 72 -2.37 -12.31 4.44
C ASP A 72 -3.25 -11.07 4.17
N VAL A 73 -2.76 -10.13 3.35
CA VAL A 73 -3.51 -8.92 2.98
C VAL A 73 -4.77 -9.28 2.20
N ILE A 74 -4.70 -10.21 1.24
CA ILE A 74 -5.87 -10.67 0.49
C ILE A 74 -6.91 -11.29 1.43
N LYS A 75 -6.49 -12.13 2.38
CA LYS A 75 -7.41 -12.71 3.37
C LYS A 75 -8.12 -11.65 4.21
N VAL A 76 -7.40 -10.61 4.64
CA VAL A 76 -8.02 -9.49 5.39
C VAL A 76 -9.04 -8.75 4.52
N ILE A 77 -8.69 -8.47 3.26
CA ILE A 77 -9.60 -7.80 2.31
C ILE A 77 -10.86 -8.65 2.09
N GLU A 78 -10.72 -9.96 1.85
CA GLU A 78 -11.86 -10.88 1.67
C GLU A 78 -12.72 -10.97 2.93
N GLN A 79 -12.13 -11.00 4.10
CA GLN A 79 -12.85 -11.00 5.37
C GLN A 79 -13.66 -9.71 5.54
N VAL A 80 -13.04 -8.54 5.35
CA VAL A 80 -13.73 -7.25 5.41
C VAL A 80 -14.86 -7.17 4.39
N LYS A 81 -14.62 -7.64 3.16
CA LYS A 81 -15.62 -7.69 2.09
C LYS A 81 -16.81 -8.57 2.47
N SER A 82 -16.57 -9.74 3.07
CA SER A 82 -17.65 -10.66 3.48
C SER A 82 -18.48 -10.13 4.66
N GLU A 83 -17.85 -9.44 5.61
CA GLU A 83 -18.51 -8.92 6.82
C GLU A 83 -19.22 -7.58 6.59
N ASN A 84 -18.72 -6.75 5.65
CA ASN A 84 -19.13 -5.37 5.48
C ASN A 84 -19.71 -5.05 4.09
N THR A 85 -20.37 -6.01 3.46
CA THR A 85 -20.88 -5.90 2.07
C THR A 85 -21.71 -4.64 1.76
N LYS A 86 -22.22 -3.96 2.78
CA LYS A 86 -23.10 -2.79 2.62
C LYS A 86 -22.41 -1.44 2.78
N LYS A 87 -21.12 -1.38 3.18
CA LYS A 87 -20.44 -0.12 3.50
C LYS A 87 -19.08 0.05 2.83
N VAL A 88 -18.37 -1.04 2.57
CA VAL A 88 -17.01 -1.04 2.03
C VAL A 88 -17.02 -1.64 0.63
N PHE A 89 -16.54 -0.89 -0.35
CA PHE A 89 -16.73 -1.22 -1.75
C PHE A 89 -15.39 -1.48 -2.44
N PHE A 90 -15.10 -2.77 -2.70
CA PHE A 90 -13.87 -3.21 -3.37
C PHE A 90 -13.98 -3.36 -4.90
N HIS A 91 -15.07 -2.93 -5.53
CA HIS A 91 -15.11 -2.75 -6.99
C HIS A 91 -14.47 -1.42 -7.42
N ASN A 92 -14.40 -0.47 -6.48
CA ASN A 92 -13.75 0.82 -6.68
C ASN A 92 -12.81 1.07 -5.51
N TRP A 93 -11.55 0.69 -5.65
CA TRP A 93 -10.59 0.71 -4.56
C TRP A 93 -9.15 0.93 -5.02
N ALA A 94 -8.29 1.35 -4.10
CA ALA A 94 -6.87 1.61 -4.32
C ALA A 94 -6.02 1.03 -3.18
N ILE A 95 -4.71 0.88 -3.41
CA ILE A 95 -3.74 0.53 -2.38
C ILE A 95 -2.68 1.62 -2.29
N VAL A 96 -2.40 2.07 -1.09
CA VAL A 96 -1.22 2.88 -0.75
C VAL A 96 -0.26 1.99 0.04
N GLY A 97 0.92 1.76 -0.50
CA GLY A 97 1.94 0.93 0.14
C GLY A 97 3.23 1.72 0.38
N SER A 98 3.92 1.42 1.47
CA SER A 98 5.17 2.07 1.83
C SER A 98 6.28 1.05 2.06
N ASP A 99 7.45 1.21 1.41
CA ASP A 99 8.61 0.31 1.50
C ASP A 99 8.21 -1.16 1.21
N ILE A 100 8.28 -2.06 2.18
CA ILE A 100 7.80 -3.45 2.04
C ILE A 100 6.29 -3.51 1.75
N GLY A 101 5.52 -2.55 2.26
CA GLY A 101 4.11 -2.39 1.95
C GLY A 101 3.88 -2.03 0.48
N ALA A 102 4.78 -1.27 -0.17
CA ALA A 102 4.74 -0.98 -1.59
C ALA A 102 4.97 -2.26 -2.42
N SER A 103 5.97 -3.07 -2.06
CA SER A 103 6.18 -4.39 -2.69
C SER A 103 4.96 -5.31 -2.49
N THR A 104 4.39 -5.32 -1.28
CA THR A 104 3.19 -6.11 -0.97
C THR A 104 1.99 -5.64 -1.80
N ALA A 105 1.80 -4.32 -1.99
CA ALA A 105 0.73 -3.75 -2.80
C ALA A 105 0.77 -4.24 -4.26
N ILE A 106 1.94 -4.25 -4.88
CA ILE A 106 2.15 -4.78 -6.25
C ILE A 106 1.78 -6.27 -6.31
N LEU A 107 2.25 -7.06 -5.33
CA LEU A 107 1.99 -8.50 -5.29
C LEU A 107 0.53 -8.84 -5.00
N VAL A 108 -0.16 -8.06 -4.17
CA VAL A 108 -1.61 -8.16 -3.95
C VAL A 108 -2.35 -7.85 -5.24
N ALA A 109 -2.00 -6.74 -5.91
CA ALA A 109 -2.63 -6.35 -7.17
C ALA A 109 -2.42 -7.40 -8.27
N ASP A 110 -1.25 -8.07 -8.35
CA ASP A 110 -1.01 -9.18 -9.28
C ASP A 110 -1.90 -10.40 -8.99
N LYS A 111 -2.12 -10.73 -7.70
CA LYS A 111 -2.83 -11.95 -7.29
C LYS A 111 -4.35 -11.82 -7.27
N ILE A 112 -4.88 -10.70 -6.77
CA ILE A 112 -6.31 -10.55 -6.52
C ILE A 112 -7.10 -10.42 -7.84
N SER A 113 -8.30 -11.03 -7.94
CA SER A 113 -9.09 -11.05 -9.18
C SER A 113 -9.75 -9.71 -9.47
N TYR A 114 -10.28 -9.02 -8.47
CA TYR A 114 -10.87 -7.68 -8.58
C TYR A 114 -9.80 -6.62 -8.29
N LYS A 115 -9.10 -6.25 -9.35
CA LYS A 115 -7.92 -5.37 -9.29
C LYS A 115 -8.20 -4.00 -8.67
N PRO A 116 -7.26 -3.42 -7.90
CA PRO A 116 -7.34 -2.01 -7.53
C PRO A 116 -7.30 -1.12 -8.78
N LYS A 117 -7.90 0.07 -8.71
CA LYS A 117 -7.89 1.04 -9.81
C LYS A 117 -6.54 1.73 -9.97
N THR A 118 -5.82 1.91 -8.88
CA THR A 118 -4.48 2.53 -8.86
C THR A 118 -3.67 2.07 -7.65
N LEU A 119 -2.36 2.18 -7.75
CA LEU A 119 -1.42 2.00 -6.64
C LEU A 119 -0.69 3.30 -6.35
N VAL A 120 -0.47 3.60 -5.07
CA VAL A 120 0.45 4.64 -4.61
C VAL A 120 1.58 3.97 -3.83
N LEU A 121 2.83 4.21 -4.25
CA LEU A 121 4.02 3.54 -3.74
C LEU A 121 4.96 4.57 -3.10
N LEU A 122 5.09 4.56 -1.78
CA LEU A 122 6.00 5.43 -1.04
C LEU A 122 7.34 4.72 -0.82
N SER A 123 8.43 5.30 -1.32
CA SER A 123 9.78 4.71 -1.28
C SER A 123 9.77 3.23 -1.71
N PRO A 124 9.40 2.95 -2.97
CA PRO A 124 9.31 1.58 -3.45
C PRO A 124 10.66 0.88 -3.41
N VAL A 125 10.65 -0.45 -3.33
CA VAL A 125 11.84 -1.28 -3.38
C VAL A 125 11.68 -2.39 -4.43
N VAL A 126 12.74 -2.65 -5.18
CA VAL A 126 12.76 -3.69 -6.24
C VAL A 126 12.72 -5.09 -5.64
N LYS A 127 13.50 -5.29 -4.57
CA LYS A 127 13.61 -6.57 -3.86
C LYS A 127 13.83 -6.32 -2.37
N THR A 128 13.01 -6.93 -1.52
CA THR A 128 13.15 -6.86 -0.06
C THR A 128 12.62 -8.13 0.58
N LYS A 129 13.33 -8.67 1.59
CA LYS A 129 12.85 -9.83 2.39
C LYS A 129 12.28 -10.99 1.57
N GLY A 130 12.87 -11.30 0.42
CA GLY A 130 12.38 -12.36 -0.48
C GLY A 130 11.22 -11.95 -1.41
N LEU A 131 10.67 -10.75 -1.28
CA LEU A 131 9.71 -10.19 -2.23
C LEU A 131 10.47 -9.58 -3.41
N TYR A 132 10.10 -9.97 -4.64
CA TYR A 132 10.65 -9.44 -5.89
C TYR A 132 9.50 -9.04 -6.81
N VAL A 133 9.42 -7.77 -7.20
CA VAL A 133 8.21 -7.20 -7.79
C VAL A 133 8.25 -6.89 -9.29
N PRO A 134 9.39 -6.75 -10.00
CA PRO A 134 9.40 -6.27 -11.39
C PRO A 134 8.54 -7.10 -12.35
N VAL A 135 8.68 -8.43 -12.32
CA VAL A 135 7.90 -9.33 -13.19
C VAL A 135 6.40 -9.24 -12.88
N LYS A 136 6.04 -9.05 -11.61
CA LYS A 136 4.65 -8.94 -11.18
C LYS A 136 4.04 -7.60 -11.55
N LEU A 137 4.85 -6.54 -11.52
CA LEU A 137 4.47 -5.22 -12.00
C LEU A 137 4.13 -5.23 -13.50
N ALA A 138 4.88 -5.98 -14.30
CA ALA A 138 4.63 -6.12 -15.73
C ALA A 138 3.25 -6.73 -16.07
N ASN A 139 2.63 -7.46 -15.14
CA ASN A 139 1.28 -8.02 -15.29
C ASN A 139 0.17 -6.99 -15.02
N LEU A 140 0.49 -5.79 -14.52
CA LEU A 140 -0.47 -4.76 -14.12
C LEU A 140 -0.69 -3.74 -15.26
N ASP A 141 -1.12 -4.23 -16.42
CA ASP A 141 -1.23 -3.47 -17.67
C ASP A 141 -2.30 -2.35 -17.67
N LYS A 142 -3.22 -2.39 -16.71
CA LYS A 142 -4.35 -1.45 -16.58
C LYS A 142 -4.38 -0.72 -15.23
N ILE A 143 -3.29 -0.78 -14.47
CA ILE A 143 -3.21 -0.16 -13.13
C ILE A 143 -2.16 0.93 -13.17
N ASP A 144 -2.62 2.17 -13.19
CA ASP A 144 -1.74 3.33 -13.10
C ASP A 144 -1.12 3.45 -11.71
N ILE A 145 0.15 3.83 -11.68
CA ILE A 145 0.97 3.84 -10.49
C ILE A 145 1.48 5.25 -10.21
N PHE A 146 1.34 5.70 -8.98
CA PHE A 146 1.97 6.89 -8.47
C PHE A 146 3.06 6.52 -7.48
N SER A 147 4.29 6.78 -7.83
CA SER A 147 5.46 6.44 -7.04
C SER A 147 6.11 7.69 -6.46
N ILE A 148 6.35 7.69 -5.15
CA ILE A 148 6.80 8.85 -4.38
C ILE A 148 8.05 8.48 -3.60
N SER A 149 9.11 9.32 -3.68
CA SER A 149 10.33 9.22 -2.88
C SER A 149 10.68 10.57 -2.27
N GLY A 150 11.33 10.58 -1.12
CA GLY A 150 11.82 11.82 -0.50
C GLY A 150 13.09 12.34 -1.18
N THR A 151 13.43 13.62 -0.97
CA THR A 151 14.61 14.25 -1.61
C THR A 151 15.92 13.50 -1.38
N ASN A 152 16.09 12.85 -0.23
CA ASN A 152 17.31 12.10 0.10
C ASN A 152 17.13 10.58 -0.04
N ASP A 153 16.02 10.13 -0.61
CA ASP A 153 15.74 8.70 -0.79
C ASP A 153 16.33 8.18 -2.12
N ASN A 154 17.66 8.10 -2.20
CA ASN A 154 18.35 7.61 -3.38
C ASN A 154 17.92 6.18 -3.76
N SER A 155 17.65 5.33 -2.76
CA SER A 155 17.20 3.95 -3.00
C SER A 155 15.81 3.92 -3.63
N GLY A 156 14.88 4.75 -3.12
CA GLY A 156 13.54 4.90 -3.67
C GLY A 156 13.57 5.46 -5.09
N HIS A 157 14.37 6.49 -5.36
CA HIS A 157 14.53 7.05 -6.72
C HIS A 157 15.05 6.00 -7.71
N ASN A 158 16.12 5.27 -7.36
CA ASN A 158 16.65 4.21 -8.20
C ASN A 158 15.63 3.10 -8.45
N ALA A 159 14.84 2.74 -7.42
CA ALA A 159 13.78 1.77 -7.56
C ALA A 159 12.64 2.28 -8.48
N GLN A 160 12.24 3.54 -8.38
CA GLN A 160 11.26 4.17 -9.28
C GLN A 160 11.69 4.06 -10.74
N GLU A 161 12.91 4.50 -11.05
CA GLU A 161 13.46 4.45 -12.42
C GLU A 161 13.57 3.01 -12.95
N TYR A 162 13.93 2.08 -12.08
CA TYR A 162 14.01 0.68 -12.46
C TYR A 162 12.62 0.07 -12.70
N LEU A 163 11.67 0.26 -11.77
CA LEU A 163 10.32 -0.29 -11.84
C LEU A 163 9.51 0.30 -13.00
N LYS A 164 9.69 1.57 -13.31
CA LYS A 164 9.05 2.23 -14.45
C LYS A 164 9.26 1.49 -15.77
N LYS A 165 10.42 0.83 -15.94
CA LYS A 165 10.74 0.05 -17.14
C LYS A 165 9.88 -1.21 -17.30
N PHE A 166 9.26 -1.69 -16.23
CA PHE A 166 8.40 -2.87 -16.21
C PHE A 166 6.90 -2.54 -16.24
N SER A 167 6.53 -1.29 -15.99
CA SER A 167 5.13 -0.88 -16.02
C SER A 167 4.61 -0.82 -17.46
N GLN A 168 3.45 -1.42 -17.70
CA GLN A 168 2.73 -1.36 -18.98
C GLN A 168 1.64 -0.26 -18.97
N ALA A 169 1.35 0.31 -17.80
CA ALA A 169 0.43 1.43 -17.60
C ALA A 169 1.20 2.70 -17.20
N THR A 170 0.50 3.78 -16.91
CA THR A 170 1.11 5.03 -16.43
C THR A 170 1.90 4.79 -15.15
N PHE A 171 3.18 5.17 -15.15
CA PHE A 171 4.02 5.18 -13.96
C PHE A 171 4.50 6.62 -13.72
N ALA A 172 3.70 7.36 -12.93
CA ALA A 172 4.03 8.73 -12.54
C ALA A 172 4.96 8.73 -11.33
N THR A 173 5.93 9.62 -11.31
CA THR A 173 6.88 9.79 -10.20
C THR A 173 6.76 11.17 -9.59
N TYR A 174 6.97 11.25 -8.27
CA TYR A 174 6.98 12.50 -7.53
C TYR A 174 8.09 12.47 -6.47
N THR A 175 8.78 13.59 -6.31
CA THR A 175 9.75 13.79 -5.24
C THR A 175 9.11 14.68 -4.16
N SER A 176 8.86 14.09 -2.98
CA SER A 176 8.41 14.82 -1.81
C SER A 176 9.53 15.72 -1.27
N GLU A 177 9.20 16.89 -0.76
CA GLU A 177 10.16 17.80 -0.10
C GLU A 177 10.77 17.21 1.18
N SER A 178 10.19 16.13 1.70
CA SER A 178 10.71 15.41 2.85
C SER A 178 12.07 14.77 2.56
N ARG A 179 12.99 14.87 3.52
CA ARG A 179 14.26 14.11 3.50
C ARG A 179 14.10 12.68 4.00
N SER A 180 12.94 12.32 4.52
CA SER A 180 12.63 10.98 5.04
C SER A 180 12.26 10.01 3.92
N THR A 181 12.13 8.73 4.27
CA THR A 181 11.70 7.66 3.38
C THR A 181 10.37 7.07 3.82
N GLY A 182 9.68 6.42 2.90
CA GLY A 182 8.43 5.71 3.16
C GLY A 182 7.36 6.60 3.78
N MET A 183 6.57 6.03 4.66
CA MET A 183 5.48 6.75 5.32
C MET A 183 5.93 7.90 6.24
N LEU A 184 7.21 7.93 6.65
CA LEU A 184 7.75 9.05 7.42
C LEU A 184 7.77 10.37 6.61
N MET A 185 7.70 10.32 5.29
CA MET A 185 7.53 11.51 4.46
C MET A 185 6.26 12.28 4.83
N LEU A 186 5.18 11.58 5.18
CA LEU A 186 3.89 12.19 5.59
C LEU A 186 3.99 13.04 6.86
N LYS A 187 4.97 12.73 7.73
CA LYS A 187 5.21 13.52 8.94
C LYS A 187 5.94 14.84 8.63
N ASN A 188 6.79 14.84 7.61
CA ASN A 188 7.72 15.93 7.32
C ASN A 188 7.36 16.73 6.06
N ASP A 189 6.31 16.31 5.34
CA ASP A 189 5.73 17.02 4.19
C ASP A 189 4.21 17.12 4.38
N ASN A 190 3.76 18.27 4.82
CA ASN A 190 2.33 18.55 5.12
C ASN A 190 1.44 18.55 3.87
N THR A 191 2.02 18.60 2.67
CA THR A 191 1.28 18.61 1.39
C THR A 191 1.07 17.21 0.84
N LEU A 192 1.90 16.25 1.26
CA LEU A 192 1.98 14.92 0.66
C LEU A 192 0.67 14.13 0.77
N ALA A 193 -0.01 14.19 1.93
CA ALA A 193 -1.29 13.50 2.10
C ALA A 193 -2.35 14.02 1.11
N ARG A 194 -2.38 15.34 0.87
CA ARG A 194 -3.27 15.97 -0.12
C ARG A 194 -2.92 15.55 -1.55
N ILE A 195 -1.65 15.49 -1.89
CA ILE A 195 -1.16 15.05 -3.21
C ILE A 195 -1.60 13.61 -3.47
N ILE A 196 -1.39 12.70 -2.49
CA ILE A 196 -1.84 11.30 -2.57
C ILE A 196 -3.36 11.22 -2.74
N THR A 197 -4.10 11.97 -1.93
CA THR A 197 -5.57 11.98 -1.98
C THR A 197 -6.08 12.52 -3.32
N SER A 198 -5.43 13.54 -3.88
CA SER A 198 -5.77 14.09 -5.20
C SER A 198 -5.56 13.06 -6.32
N TRP A 199 -4.44 12.32 -6.30
CA TRP A 199 -4.23 11.22 -7.23
C TRP A 199 -5.32 10.16 -7.12
N ILE A 200 -5.62 9.68 -5.92
CA ILE A 200 -6.64 8.67 -5.68
C ILE A 200 -8.01 9.11 -6.21
N LYS A 201 -8.36 10.39 -6.05
CA LYS A 201 -9.63 10.96 -6.50
C LYS A 201 -9.86 10.87 -8.02
N GLU A 202 -8.79 10.86 -8.82
CA GLU A 202 -8.92 10.71 -10.27
C GLU A 202 -9.41 9.30 -10.66
N TYR A 203 -9.11 8.30 -9.84
CA TYR A 203 -9.40 6.90 -10.11
C TYR A 203 -10.62 6.35 -9.36
N LEU A 204 -10.91 6.87 -8.17
CA LEU A 204 -12.03 6.41 -7.33
C LEU A 204 -13.20 7.42 -7.39
N LYS A 205 -13.89 7.41 -8.51
CA LYS A 205 -15.09 8.27 -8.76
C LYS A 205 -16.36 7.57 -8.34
#